data_8780800c3862a7e6db07df6ff5632d42
#
_entry.id   8780800c3862a7e6db07df6ff5632d42
#
_cell.length_a   1.000
_cell.length_b   1.000
_cell.length_c   1.000
_cell.angle_alpha   90.00
_cell.angle_beta   90.00
_cell.angle_gamma   90.00
#
_symmetry.space_group_name_H-M   'P 1'
#
loop_
_entity.id
_entity.type
_entity.pdbx_description
1 polymer ?
#
loop_
_entity_poly.entity_id
_entity_poly.type
_entity_poly.pdbx_seq_one_letter_code
_entity_poly.pdbx_strand_id
1 'polypeptide(L)'
;MSARFQIVIDCREPRRLVQFWSSAIRYRPEPPPQGFAGWREFWRSIGVPEEEIRDVTSPESIDDPKGEGPRIWFHAVPEVKTCKNRIHFDIKASGGRDLPLATRKDQVEAEAARLAALGATRLETLYEEGDDHYAVAMADPEGNEFDVN
;
A
#
# COMPACT_ATOMS: atom_id res chain seq x y z
N MET A 1 2.78 -17.67 -20.67
CA MET A 1 2.53 -17.45 -19.23
C MET A 1 3.12 -16.10 -18.84
N SER A 2 2.39 -15.26 -18.09
CA SER A 2 2.94 -14.03 -17.54
C SER A 2 3.94 -14.33 -16.43
N ALA A 3 4.97 -13.50 -16.28
CA ALA A 3 5.92 -13.62 -15.17
C ALA A 3 5.24 -13.24 -13.85
N ARG A 4 5.58 -13.96 -12.77
CA ARG A 4 5.21 -13.53 -11.41
C ARG A 4 6.17 -12.43 -10.96
N PHE A 5 5.66 -11.43 -10.27
CA PHE A 5 6.46 -10.34 -9.73
C PHE A 5 5.93 -9.95 -8.35
N GLN A 6 6.75 -9.25 -7.59
CA GLN A 6 6.35 -8.54 -6.38
C GLN A 6 6.67 -7.05 -6.54
N ILE A 7 6.01 -6.23 -5.75
CA ILE A 7 6.32 -4.81 -5.65
C ILE A 7 7.21 -4.61 -4.42
N VAL A 8 8.26 -3.81 -4.56
CA VAL A 8 9.11 -3.39 -3.44
C VAL A 8 8.99 -1.88 -3.30
N ILE A 9 8.69 -1.43 -2.09
CA ILE A 9 8.60 -0.01 -1.75
C ILE A 9 9.69 0.28 -0.72
N ASP A 10 10.68 1.08 -1.11
CA ASP A 10 11.70 1.56 -0.20
C ASP A 10 11.09 2.58 0.76
N CYS A 11 11.35 2.43 2.06
CA CYS A 11 10.75 3.25 3.11
C CYS A 11 11.63 3.30 4.36
N ARG A 12 11.34 4.20 5.27
CA ARG A 12 12.05 4.30 6.55
C ARG A 12 11.40 3.49 7.67
N GLU A 13 10.08 3.37 7.64
CA GLU A 13 9.29 2.74 8.69
C GLU A 13 8.36 1.64 8.12
N PRO A 14 8.92 0.46 7.73
CA PRO A 14 8.14 -0.61 7.10
C PRO A 14 6.86 -0.96 7.85
N ARG A 15 6.89 -1.01 9.18
CA ARG A 15 5.72 -1.35 10.00
C ARG A 15 4.57 -0.36 9.83
N ARG A 16 4.90 0.93 9.74
CA ARG A 16 3.91 1.99 9.52
C ARG A 16 3.24 1.84 8.17
N LEU A 17 4.01 1.52 7.14
CA LEU A 17 3.49 1.30 5.80
C LEU A 17 2.71 -0.02 5.68
N VAL A 18 3.15 -1.10 6.35
CA VAL A 18 2.37 -2.34 6.45
C VAL A 18 0.99 -2.06 7.05
N GLN A 19 0.90 -1.33 8.16
CA GLN A 19 -0.38 -1.00 8.80
C GLN A 19 -1.28 -0.17 7.89
N PHE A 20 -0.72 0.86 7.26
CA PHE A 20 -1.45 1.72 6.34
C PHE A 20 -1.94 0.94 5.11
N TRP A 21 -1.02 0.34 4.36
CA TRP A 21 -1.34 -0.30 3.08
C TRP A 21 -2.19 -1.55 3.22
N SER A 22 -2.02 -2.36 4.29
CA SER A 22 -2.94 -3.47 4.57
C SER A 22 -4.39 -3.00 4.64
N SER A 23 -4.62 -1.90 5.36
CA SER A 23 -5.96 -1.33 5.53
C SER A 23 -6.43 -0.58 4.27
N ALA A 24 -5.52 0.12 3.57
CA ALA A 24 -5.83 0.92 2.40
C ALA A 24 -6.36 0.06 1.24
N ILE A 25 -5.67 -1.01 0.89
CA ILE A 25 -6.02 -1.88 -0.24
C ILE A 25 -6.63 -3.23 0.18
N ARG A 26 -6.97 -3.39 1.49
CA ARG A 26 -7.58 -4.60 2.06
C ARG A 26 -6.73 -5.85 1.90
N TYR A 27 -5.42 -5.67 1.91
CA TYR A 27 -4.45 -6.74 2.04
C TYR A 27 -4.29 -7.12 3.52
N ARG A 28 -3.54 -8.18 3.78
CA ARG A 28 -3.17 -8.57 5.15
C ARG A 28 -1.65 -8.51 5.32
N PRO A 29 -1.15 -8.25 6.55
CA PRO A 29 0.25 -8.51 6.86
C PRO A 29 0.58 -9.96 6.53
N GLU A 30 1.68 -10.19 5.82
CA GLU A 30 2.05 -11.52 5.35
C GLU A 30 2.30 -12.45 6.54
N PRO A 31 1.59 -13.59 6.63
CA PRO A 31 1.84 -14.56 7.70
C PRO A 31 3.20 -15.23 7.51
N PRO A 32 3.83 -15.73 8.58
CA PRO A 32 5.04 -16.53 8.45
C PRO A 32 4.76 -17.79 7.62
N PRO A 33 5.78 -18.39 7.01
CA PRO A 33 5.63 -19.65 6.29
C PRO A 33 5.00 -20.73 7.16
N GLN A 34 4.29 -21.65 6.51
CA GLN A 34 3.59 -22.74 7.21
C GLN A 34 4.57 -23.55 8.08
N GLY A 35 4.17 -23.81 9.32
CA GLY A 35 4.97 -24.55 10.30
C GLY A 35 5.78 -23.68 11.27
N PHE A 36 5.74 -22.35 11.11
CA PHE A 36 6.42 -21.43 12.02
C PHE A 36 5.40 -20.56 12.78
N ALA A 37 5.64 -20.36 14.07
CA ALA A 37 4.78 -19.51 14.91
C ALA A 37 4.97 -18.02 14.63
N GLY A 38 6.07 -17.61 13.99
CA GLY A 38 6.37 -16.23 13.65
C GLY A 38 7.56 -16.10 12.71
N TRP A 39 7.71 -14.92 12.11
CA TRP A 39 8.80 -14.60 11.20
C TRP A 39 10.19 -14.77 11.83
N ARG A 40 10.36 -14.41 13.11
CA ARG A 40 11.62 -14.59 13.83
C ARG A 40 12.04 -16.06 13.88
N GLU A 41 11.11 -16.97 14.14
CA GLU A 41 11.38 -18.41 14.15
C GLU A 41 11.80 -18.91 12.79
N PHE A 42 11.09 -18.47 11.74
CA PHE A 42 11.45 -18.80 10.37
C PHE A 42 12.85 -18.29 10.01
N TRP A 43 13.16 -17.02 10.23
CA TRP A 43 14.47 -16.45 9.92
C TRP A 43 15.62 -17.17 10.66
N ARG A 44 15.39 -17.51 11.93
CA ARG A 44 16.34 -18.30 12.72
C ARG A 44 16.56 -19.68 12.11
N SER A 45 15.51 -20.33 11.61
CA SER A 45 15.58 -21.67 11.02
C SER A 45 16.41 -21.72 9.74
N ILE A 46 16.49 -20.62 9.02
CA ILE A 46 17.29 -20.50 7.77
C ILE A 46 18.65 -19.84 7.99
N GLY A 47 19.05 -19.65 9.26
CA GLY A 47 20.40 -19.23 9.62
C GLY A 47 20.64 -17.71 9.64
N VAL A 48 19.59 -16.87 9.66
CA VAL A 48 19.75 -15.43 9.85
C VAL A 48 20.27 -15.15 11.26
N PRO A 49 21.35 -14.36 11.42
CA PRO A 49 21.93 -14.04 12.71
C PRO A 49 20.94 -13.38 13.67
N GLU A 50 21.03 -13.71 14.98
CA GLU A 50 20.07 -13.21 15.99
C GLU A 50 20.10 -11.67 16.11
N GLU A 51 21.25 -11.04 15.87
CA GLU A 51 21.36 -9.57 15.84
C GLU A 51 20.54 -8.92 14.74
N GLU A 52 20.36 -9.58 13.58
CA GLU A 52 19.58 -9.07 12.46
C GLU A 52 18.08 -9.26 12.67
N ILE A 53 17.68 -10.28 13.42
CA ILE A 53 16.26 -10.60 13.67
C ILE A 53 15.75 -10.16 15.04
N ARG A 54 16.60 -9.57 15.88
CA ARG A 54 16.25 -9.16 17.26
C ARG A 54 15.00 -8.29 17.31
N ASP A 55 14.89 -7.35 16.38
CA ASP A 55 13.82 -6.36 16.32
C ASP A 55 12.71 -6.73 15.33
N VAL A 56 12.81 -7.89 14.67
CA VAL A 56 11.76 -8.37 13.76
C VAL A 56 10.59 -8.90 14.59
N THR A 57 9.59 -8.05 14.81
CA THR A 57 8.38 -8.38 15.58
C THR A 57 7.13 -8.46 14.72
N SER A 58 7.22 -8.06 13.45
CA SER A 58 6.10 -8.04 12.50
C SER A 58 6.61 -8.23 11.07
N PRO A 59 5.78 -8.72 10.15
CA PRO A 59 6.15 -8.78 8.75
C PRO A 59 6.37 -7.36 8.19
N GLU A 60 7.31 -7.26 7.26
CA GLU A 60 7.57 -6.05 6.47
C GLU A 60 6.91 -6.14 5.08
N SER A 61 5.93 -7.01 4.94
CA SER A 61 5.25 -7.28 3.69
C SER A 61 3.77 -7.55 3.90
N ILE A 62 3.02 -7.34 2.83
CA ILE A 62 1.60 -7.61 2.76
C ILE A 62 1.29 -8.47 1.54
N ASP A 63 0.26 -9.30 1.64
CA ASP A 63 -0.24 -10.12 0.55
C ASP A 63 -1.76 -9.98 0.38
N ASP A 64 -2.22 -10.23 -0.82
CA ASP A 64 -3.65 -10.33 -1.10
C ASP A 64 -4.20 -11.62 -0.49
N PRO A 65 -5.19 -11.57 0.41
CA PRO A 65 -5.80 -12.76 1.00
C PRO A 65 -6.35 -13.75 -0.02
N LYS A 66 -6.69 -13.27 -1.22
CA LYS A 66 -7.20 -14.10 -2.32
C LYS A 66 -6.08 -14.63 -3.23
N GLY A 67 -4.88 -14.08 -3.13
CA GLY A 67 -3.76 -14.45 -3.99
C GLY A 67 -3.88 -13.97 -5.44
N GLU A 68 -4.73 -13.01 -5.73
CA GLU A 68 -4.96 -12.44 -7.06
C GLU A 68 -4.02 -11.28 -7.37
N GLY A 69 -3.63 -10.53 -6.33
CA GLY A 69 -2.73 -9.40 -6.44
C GLY A 69 -1.26 -9.72 -6.12
N PRO A 70 -0.31 -8.84 -6.47
CA PRO A 70 1.10 -9.04 -6.18
C PRO A 70 1.38 -8.86 -4.69
N ARG A 71 2.37 -9.59 -4.18
CA ARG A 71 2.97 -9.32 -2.87
C ARG A 71 3.62 -7.94 -2.88
N ILE A 72 3.51 -7.20 -1.77
CA ILE A 72 4.20 -5.90 -1.58
C ILE A 72 5.14 -6.03 -0.37
N TRP A 73 6.42 -5.73 -0.60
CA TRP A 73 7.44 -5.69 0.44
C TRP A 73 7.88 -4.24 0.69
N PHE A 74 7.90 -3.86 1.95
CA PHE A 74 8.37 -2.56 2.42
C PHE A 74 9.81 -2.72 2.91
N HIS A 75 10.75 -2.29 2.07
CA HIS A 75 12.18 -2.45 2.31
C HIS A 75 12.73 -1.23 3.05
N ALA A 76 13.34 -1.47 4.22
CA ALA A 76 13.91 -0.41 5.03
C ALA A 76 15.15 0.18 4.37
N VAL A 77 15.14 1.49 4.13
CA VAL A 77 16.28 2.26 3.60
C VAL A 77 16.50 3.52 4.43
N PRO A 78 17.74 4.05 4.52
CA PRO A 78 18.03 5.26 5.30
C PRO A 78 17.55 6.55 4.62
N GLU A 79 17.32 6.53 3.32
CA GLU A 79 16.93 7.68 2.52
C GLU A 79 15.49 8.11 2.82
N VAL A 80 15.26 9.41 2.91
CA VAL A 80 13.92 9.99 2.96
C VAL A 80 13.42 10.26 1.55
N LYS A 81 12.11 10.14 1.37
CA LYS A 81 11.47 10.53 0.11
C LYS A 81 11.59 12.03 -0.12
N THR A 82 12.17 12.42 -1.25
CA THR A 82 12.40 13.83 -1.64
C THR A 82 11.83 14.19 -3.00
N CYS A 83 11.68 13.22 -3.89
CA CYS A 83 11.22 13.42 -5.26
C CYS A 83 9.83 12.83 -5.49
N LYS A 84 9.13 13.33 -6.53
CA LYS A 84 7.85 12.73 -6.97
C LYS A 84 8.06 11.27 -7.36
N ASN A 85 7.11 10.39 -7.00
CA ASN A 85 7.08 9.01 -7.44
C ASN A 85 7.07 8.93 -8.98
N ARG A 86 7.79 7.96 -9.53
CA ARG A 86 7.73 7.62 -10.97
C ARG A 86 6.69 6.56 -11.27
N ILE A 87 6.36 5.74 -10.27
CA ILE A 87 5.28 4.77 -10.29
C ILE A 87 4.38 5.11 -9.12
N HIS A 88 3.09 5.14 -9.31
CA HIS A 88 2.09 5.31 -8.27
C HIS A 88 0.96 4.30 -8.44
N PHE A 89 0.22 4.07 -7.39
CA PHE A 89 -0.95 3.22 -7.41
C PHE A 89 -2.20 4.05 -7.68
N ASP A 90 -3.11 3.48 -8.44
CA ASP A 90 -4.48 3.99 -8.59
C ASP A 90 -5.44 3.08 -7.83
N ILE A 91 -5.95 3.54 -6.71
CA ILE A 91 -6.98 2.83 -5.97
C ILE A 91 -8.32 3.07 -6.64
N LYS A 92 -8.88 1.99 -7.21
CA LYS A 92 -10.20 2.05 -7.88
C LYS A 92 -11.30 2.06 -6.82
N ALA A 93 -11.81 3.24 -6.52
CA ALA A 93 -12.84 3.48 -5.53
C ALA A 93 -14.23 3.62 -6.13
N SER A 94 -14.31 4.06 -7.39
CA SER A 94 -15.59 4.23 -8.08
C SER A 94 -16.07 2.94 -8.76
N GLY A 95 -17.38 2.84 -8.95
CA GLY A 95 -18.01 1.71 -9.67
C GLY A 95 -17.82 1.72 -11.18
N GLY A 96 -16.93 2.60 -11.70
CA GLY A 96 -16.61 2.67 -13.12
C GLY A 96 -17.50 3.63 -13.90
N ARG A 97 -17.16 3.81 -15.19
CA ARG A 97 -17.77 4.84 -16.06
C ARG A 97 -19.24 4.59 -16.41
N ASP A 98 -19.78 3.42 -16.10
CA ASP A 98 -21.20 3.13 -16.25
C ASP A 98 -22.07 3.86 -15.21
N LEU A 99 -21.46 4.38 -14.14
CA LEU A 99 -22.14 5.21 -13.16
C LEU A 99 -22.05 6.69 -13.50
N PRO A 100 -23.09 7.51 -13.14
CA PRO A 100 -23.02 8.94 -13.28
C PRO A 100 -21.79 9.55 -12.58
N LEU A 101 -21.21 10.57 -13.20
CA LEU A 101 -20.02 11.25 -12.65
C LEU A 101 -20.22 11.73 -11.19
N ALA A 102 -21.39 12.25 -10.86
CA ALA A 102 -21.70 12.67 -9.49
C ALA A 102 -21.56 11.51 -8.48
N THR A 103 -22.12 10.34 -8.80
CA THR A 103 -22.01 9.14 -7.96
C THR A 103 -20.56 8.70 -7.80
N ARG A 104 -19.77 8.74 -8.90
CA ARG A 104 -18.35 8.40 -8.87
C ARG A 104 -17.55 9.38 -7.99
N LYS A 105 -17.84 10.69 -8.08
CA LYS A 105 -17.25 11.71 -7.20
C LYS A 105 -17.51 11.40 -5.73
N ASP A 106 -18.75 11.11 -5.36
CA ASP A 106 -19.10 10.76 -3.98
C ASP A 106 -18.34 9.53 -3.47
N GLN A 107 -18.19 8.51 -4.32
CA GLN A 107 -17.45 7.29 -3.98
C GLN A 107 -15.95 7.56 -3.78
N VAL A 108 -15.33 8.33 -4.67
CA VAL A 108 -13.92 8.72 -4.57
C VAL A 108 -13.67 9.58 -3.33
N GLU A 109 -14.53 10.56 -3.05
CA GLU A 109 -14.42 11.41 -1.86
C GLU A 109 -14.57 10.61 -0.57
N ALA A 110 -15.52 9.67 -0.51
CA ALA A 110 -15.70 8.80 0.64
C ALA A 110 -14.46 7.94 0.91
N GLU A 111 -13.85 7.38 -0.15
CA GLU A 111 -12.64 6.58 -0.03
C GLU A 111 -11.43 7.45 0.35
N ALA A 112 -11.28 8.64 -0.25
CA ALA A 112 -10.21 9.57 0.12
C ALA A 112 -10.32 9.99 1.61
N ALA A 113 -11.54 10.24 2.10
CA ALA A 113 -11.78 10.52 3.52
C ALA A 113 -11.42 9.33 4.42
N ARG A 114 -11.75 8.09 4.01
CA ARG A 114 -11.37 6.87 4.73
C ARG A 114 -9.85 6.71 4.81
N LEU A 115 -9.15 6.93 3.70
CA LEU A 115 -7.69 6.82 3.63
C LEU A 115 -6.99 7.91 4.45
N ALA A 116 -7.55 9.13 4.45
CA ALA A 116 -7.05 10.21 5.31
C ALA A 116 -7.18 9.84 6.80
N ALA A 117 -8.27 9.21 7.21
CA ALA A 117 -8.45 8.71 8.58
C ALA A 117 -7.45 7.59 8.95
N LEU A 118 -6.89 6.87 7.97
CA LEU A 118 -5.82 5.88 8.16
C LEU A 118 -4.41 6.51 8.19
N GLY A 119 -4.28 7.80 7.90
CA GLY A 119 -3.01 8.53 7.96
C GLY A 119 -2.46 8.99 6.60
N ALA A 120 -3.21 8.86 5.51
CA ALA A 120 -2.84 9.47 4.24
C ALA A 120 -3.06 10.99 4.27
N THR A 121 -2.28 11.69 3.47
CA THR A 121 -2.44 13.13 3.25
C THR A 121 -3.10 13.37 1.89
N ARG A 122 -4.18 14.14 1.86
CA ARG A 122 -4.78 14.62 0.61
C ARG A 122 -3.87 15.69 0.02
N LEU A 123 -3.53 15.57 -1.26
CA LEU A 123 -2.69 16.52 -1.99
C LEU A 123 -3.55 17.46 -2.84
N GLU A 124 -4.28 16.92 -3.81
CA GLU A 124 -5.10 17.72 -4.71
C GLU A 124 -6.28 16.92 -5.28
N THR A 125 -7.23 17.64 -5.85
CA THR A 125 -8.31 17.05 -6.65
C THR A 125 -7.93 17.13 -8.12
N LEU A 126 -7.96 16.00 -8.80
CA LEU A 126 -7.67 15.87 -10.23
C LEU A 126 -9.00 15.87 -11.01
N TYR A 127 -9.49 17.05 -11.35
CA TYR A 127 -10.73 17.25 -12.07
C TYR A 127 -10.71 18.57 -12.82
N GLU A 128 -11.10 18.54 -14.08
CA GLU A 128 -11.40 19.73 -14.89
C GLU A 128 -12.88 19.74 -15.27
N GLU A 129 -13.48 20.94 -15.33
CA GLU A 129 -14.89 21.09 -15.67
C GLU A 129 -15.13 20.58 -17.11
N GLY A 130 -16.10 19.68 -17.25
CA GLY A 130 -16.43 19.04 -18.54
C GLY A 130 -15.79 17.67 -18.75
N ASP A 131 -14.84 17.29 -17.89
CA ASP A 131 -14.23 15.94 -17.95
C ASP A 131 -15.15 14.88 -17.35
N ASP A 132 -15.14 13.70 -17.96
CA ASP A 132 -15.73 12.47 -17.39
C ASP A 132 -14.71 11.68 -16.57
N HIS A 133 -13.84 12.39 -15.86
CA HIS A 133 -12.85 11.81 -14.95
C HIS A 133 -12.84 12.58 -13.64
N TYR A 134 -12.66 11.86 -12.54
CA TYR A 134 -12.48 12.45 -11.21
C TYR A 134 -11.54 11.58 -10.40
N ALA A 135 -10.54 12.17 -9.81
CA ALA A 135 -9.62 11.50 -8.91
C ALA A 135 -9.14 12.45 -7.80
N VAL A 136 -8.60 11.87 -6.74
CA VAL A 136 -7.93 12.57 -5.65
C VAL A 136 -6.52 12.05 -5.52
N ALA A 137 -5.54 12.92 -5.69
CA ALA A 137 -4.15 12.60 -5.40
C ALA A 137 -3.91 12.65 -3.88
N MET A 138 -3.27 11.63 -3.36
CA MET A 138 -2.96 11.48 -1.94
C MET A 138 -1.50 11.06 -1.76
N ALA A 139 -1.02 11.13 -0.52
CA ALA A 139 0.27 10.58 -0.13
C ALA A 139 0.09 9.64 1.06
N ASP A 140 0.85 8.56 1.08
CA ASP A 140 0.92 7.63 2.21
C ASP A 140 1.64 8.28 3.42
N PRO A 141 1.73 7.62 4.58
CA PRO A 141 2.37 8.20 5.76
C PRO A 141 3.85 8.60 5.59
N GLU A 142 4.53 8.10 4.56
CA GLU A 142 5.92 8.50 4.23
C GLU A 142 6.02 9.43 3.01
N GLY A 143 4.89 9.86 2.46
CA GLY A 143 4.83 10.82 1.34
C GLY A 143 4.87 10.18 -0.04
N ASN A 144 4.71 8.85 -0.16
CA ASN A 144 4.59 8.22 -1.47
C ASN A 144 3.22 8.54 -2.06
N GLU A 145 3.21 9.15 -3.26
CA GLU A 145 1.99 9.57 -3.94
C GLU A 145 1.23 8.37 -4.53
N PHE A 146 -0.08 8.46 -4.46
CA PHE A 146 -1.03 7.54 -5.08
C PHE A 146 -2.33 8.26 -5.39
N ASP A 147 -3.14 7.71 -6.29
CA ASP A 147 -4.42 8.30 -6.69
C ASP A 147 -5.59 7.42 -6.24
N VAL A 148 -6.73 8.07 -6.01
CA VAL A 148 -8.02 7.43 -5.73
C VAL A 148 -8.98 7.86 -6.84
N ASN A 149 -9.54 6.89 -7.63
CA ASN A 149 -10.40 7.18 -8.77
C ASN A 149 -11.53 6.18 -9.00
#